data_ed8305b07c2c26d9a87a62ea9a66be76
#
_entry.id   ed8305b07c2c26d9a87a62ea9a66be76
#
_cell.length_a   1.000
_cell.length_b   1.000
_cell.length_c   1.000
_cell.angle_alpha   90.00
_cell.angle_beta   90.00
_cell.angle_gamma   90.00
#
_symmetry.space_group_name_H-M   'P 1'
#
loop_
_entity.id
_entity.type
_entity.pdbx_description
1 polymer ?
#
loop_
_entity_poly.entity_id
_entity_poly.type
_entity_poly.pdbx_seq_one_letter_code
_entity_poly.pdbx_strand_id
1 'polypeptide(L)'
;VRITIDYTPALRQSAGIGRYTRGLIGALAALDRQNQYTLFCAGQAPGAGSTDGASWPPNFRVRVVPWQARHLGIAWHRLQLPLPAEWLAGPTDLFHSPDFTLPPLARARGVVTVHDLSFLTVPECADPRLRAFLERAVPGAVRRARRVLADSASTANDLNRLLGVPAEKISVVPAGIEPRFEPVRDPACLARVRARYRLPERFILGLGTLEPRKNFVRLIQAYAELQRRAPLPQNLVIAGGPGWLYEGIYAEARRQAAPERICFPGFVADEDLPALYTLADAFAFPSLYEGFGIPPLEAMACGTPVICANNSSLPEAVGDAALLVDATDVGGLAGGLLGLLGDGALRARLVTAGLARAGRFTWSDAAAGLLAAYRQTML
;
A
#
# COMPACT_ATOMS: atom_id res chain seq x y z
N VAL A 1 -21.94 -10.48 16.92
CA VAL A 1 -22.29 -9.91 15.61
C VAL A 1 -21.76 -10.81 14.51
N ARG A 2 -22.53 -11.00 13.44
CA ARG A 2 -22.12 -11.76 12.25
C ARG A 2 -21.55 -10.78 11.23
N ILE A 3 -20.24 -10.88 10.98
CA ILE A 3 -19.51 -9.97 10.12
C ILE A 3 -19.03 -10.74 8.89
N THR A 4 -19.41 -10.27 7.72
CA THR A 4 -18.86 -10.78 6.47
C THR A 4 -17.83 -9.82 5.93
N ILE A 5 -16.67 -10.33 5.54
CA ILE A 5 -15.58 -9.55 4.96
C ILE A 5 -15.29 -10.10 3.56
N ASP A 6 -15.27 -9.24 2.54
CA ASP A 6 -14.83 -9.64 1.22
C ASP A 6 -13.31 -9.90 1.25
N TYR A 7 -12.94 -11.17 1.27
CA TYR A 7 -11.55 -11.62 1.29
C TYR A 7 -10.96 -11.85 -0.10
N THR A 8 -11.75 -11.59 -1.15
CA THR A 8 -11.34 -11.78 -2.55
C THR A 8 -10.07 -10.98 -2.93
N PRO A 9 -9.89 -9.71 -2.51
CA PRO A 9 -8.66 -8.97 -2.78
C PRO A 9 -7.41 -9.65 -2.21
N ALA A 10 -7.50 -10.24 -1.01
CA ALA A 10 -6.40 -10.97 -0.38
C ALA A 10 -5.89 -12.14 -1.22
N LEU A 11 -6.78 -12.78 -1.99
CA LEU A 11 -6.46 -13.95 -2.81
C LEU A 11 -5.94 -13.59 -4.21
N ARG A 12 -6.32 -12.43 -4.73
CA ARG A 12 -6.07 -12.05 -6.13
C ARG A 12 -4.93 -11.06 -6.30
N GLN A 13 -4.62 -10.29 -5.28
CA GLN A 13 -3.61 -9.23 -5.33
C GLN A 13 -2.43 -9.61 -4.43
N SER A 14 -1.26 -9.79 -5.03
CA SER A 14 -0.04 -10.11 -4.28
C SER A 14 0.50 -8.92 -3.48
N ALA A 15 0.32 -7.69 -3.97
CA ALA A 15 0.82 -6.45 -3.36
C ALA A 15 -0.32 -5.48 -2.98
N GLY A 16 -0.01 -4.36 -2.35
CA GLY A 16 -0.95 -3.29 -2.04
C GLY A 16 -2.16 -3.78 -1.22
N ILE A 17 -3.37 -3.64 -1.79
CA ILE A 17 -4.65 -3.95 -1.13
C ILE A 17 -4.71 -5.41 -0.66
N GLY A 18 -4.16 -6.34 -1.44
CA GLY A 18 -4.10 -7.75 -1.04
C GLY A 18 -3.28 -7.96 0.23
N ARG A 19 -2.10 -7.35 0.34
CA ARG A 19 -1.26 -7.40 1.55
C ARG A 19 -1.97 -6.72 2.74
N TYR A 20 -2.55 -5.54 2.51
CA TYR A 20 -3.36 -4.86 3.52
C TYR A 20 -4.47 -5.78 4.06
N THR A 21 -5.26 -6.37 3.17
CA THR A 21 -6.38 -7.24 3.57
C THR A 21 -5.89 -8.47 4.34
N ARG A 22 -4.81 -9.13 3.89
CA ARG A 22 -4.23 -10.29 4.61
C ARG A 22 -3.73 -9.90 6.00
N GLY A 23 -2.94 -8.84 6.11
CA GLY A 23 -2.38 -8.37 7.38
C GLY A 23 -3.47 -7.98 8.38
N LEU A 24 -4.43 -7.16 7.94
CA LEU A 24 -5.51 -6.68 8.78
C LEU A 24 -6.41 -7.83 9.28
N ILE A 25 -6.84 -8.73 8.39
CA ILE A 25 -7.74 -9.83 8.75
C ILE A 25 -7.01 -10.92 9.55
N GLY A 26 -5.73 -11.16 9.28
CA GLY A 26 -4.90 -12.05 10.10
C GLY A 26 -4.79 -11.54 11.55
N ALA A 27 -4.52 -10.25 11.74
CA ALA A 27 -4.47 -9.65 13.06
C ALA A 27 -5.85 -9.61 13.75
N LEU A 28 -6.91 -9.35 12.99
CA LEU A 28 -8.28 -9.41 13.51
C LEU A 28 -8.61 -10.83 14.01
N ALA A 29 -8.21 -11.86 13.27
CA ALA A 29 -8.38 -13.25 13.66
C ALA A 29 -7.58 -13.63 14.91
N ALA A 30 -6.44 -13.00 15.15
CA ALA A 30 -5.69 -13.17 16.39
C ALA A 30 -6.32 -12.45 17.58
N LEU A 31 -6.97 -11.30 17.34
CA LEU A 31 -7.45 -10.39 18.39
C LEU A 31 -8.87 -10.70 18.85
N ASP A 32 -9.84 -10.95 17.94
CA ASP A 32 -11.25 -11.07 18.26
C ASP A 32 -11.75 -12.51 18.30
N ARG A 33 -12.40 -12.87 19.42
CA ARG A 33 -13.05 -14.17 19.66
C ARG A 33 -14.57 -14.04 19.87
N GLN A 34 -15.12 -12.83 19.91
CA GLN A 34 -16.51 -12.57 20.27
C GLN A 34 -17.46 -12.54 19.07
N ASN A 35 -16.99 -11.99 17.95
CA ASN A 35 -17.78 -11.89 16.73
C ASN A 35 -17.63 -13.16 15.87
N GLN A 36 -18.62 -13.42 15.02
CA GLN A 36 -18.59 -14.50 14.03
C GLN A 36 -18.22 -13.91 12.65
N TYR A 37 -17.17 -14.42 12.06
CA TYR A 37 -16.66 -13.91 10.78
C TYR A 37 -16.91 -14.87 9.64
N THR A 38 -17.35 -14.33 8.49
CA THR A 38 -17.41 -15.03 7.22
C THR A 38 -16.46 -14.35 6.24
N LEU A 39 -15.40 -15.05 5.83
CA LEU A 39 -14.51 -14.60 4.75
C LEU A 39 -15.15 -14.99 3.41
N PHE A 40 -15.72 -13.99 2.74
CA PHE A 40 -16.35 -14.16 1.44
C PHE A 40 -15.28 -14.19 0.35
N CYS A 41 -15.25 -15.26 -0.43
CA CYS A 41 -14.25 -15.48 -1.49
C CYS A 41 -14.95 -15.76 -2.83
N ALA A 42 -14.74 -14.89 -3.82
CA ALA A 42 -15.33 -15.04 -5.14
C ALA A 42 -14.47 -15.91 -6.07
N GLY A 43 -14.96 -17.10 -6.41
CA GLY A 43 -14.40 -17.99 -7.43
C GLY A 43 -13.16 -18.78 -7.00
N GLN A 44 -12.55 -18.50 -5.86
CA GLN A 44 -11.33 -19.16 -5.42
C GLN A 44 -11.32 -19.31 -3.89
N ALA A 45 -10.88 -20.48 -3.40
CA ALA A 45 -10.59 -20.70 -1.99
C ALA A 45 -9.18 -20.22 -1.64
N PRO A 46 -8.90 -19.83 -0.38
CA PRO A 46 -7.56 -19.70 0.12
C PRO A 46 -6.76 -20.99 -0.12
N GLY A 47 -5.56 -20.88 -0.72
CA GLY A 47 -4.72 -22.05 -1.02
C GLY A 47 -4.15 -22.70 0.25
N ALA A 48 -4.06 -24.03 0.28
CA ALA A 48 -3.28 -24.74 1.28
C ALA A 48 -1.78 -24.42 1.02
N GLY A 49 -1.15 -23.60 1.89
CA GLY A 49 0.26 -23.23 1.74
C GLY A 49 0.53 -21.75 1.46
N SER A 50 -0.50 -20.92 1.23
CA SER A 50 -0.36 -19.48 1.42
C SER A 50 -0.30 -19.15 2.91
N THR A 51 0.17 -17.96 3.30
CA THR A 51 -0.03 -17.42 4.65
C THR A 51 -1.51 -17.46 5.07
N ASP A 52 -2.40 -17.68 4.10
CA ASP A 52 -3.84 -17.92 4.22
C ASP A 52 -4.20 -19.37 4.55
N GLY A 53 -3.25 -20.33 4.54
CA GLY A 53 -3.41 -21.72 5.00
C GLY A 53 -3.30 -21.89 6.52
N ALA A 54 -3.12 -20.81 7.27
CA ALA A 54 -3.27 -20.81 8.70
C ALA A 54 -4.70 -21.25 9.04
N SER A 55 -4.82 -22.22 9.96
CA SER A 55 -6.09 -22.63 10.51
C SER A 55 -6.78 -21.42 11.13
N TRP A 56 -7.82 -20.93 10.47
CA TRP A 56 -8.63 -19.84 11.01
C TRP A 56 -9.23 -20.25 12.37
N PRO A 57 -9.33 -19.32 13.33
CA PRO A 57 -9.93 -19.64 14.62
C PRO A 57 -11.41 -20.02 14.47
N PRO A 58 -12.01 -20.75 15.44
CA PRO A 58 -13.36 -21.34 15.30
C PRO A 58 -14.48 -20.35 14.98
N ASN A 59 -14.27 -19.05 15.28
CA ASN A 59 -15.23 -17.99 14.97
C ASN A 59 -15.05 -17.40 13.57
N PHE A 60 -14.09 -17.91 12.77
CA PHE A 60 -13.90 -17.56 11.36
C PHE A 60 -14.26 -18.73 10.47
N ARG A 61 -15.00 -18.47 9.41
CA ARG A 61 -15.33 -19.44 8.37
C ARG A 61 -15.09 -18.86 6.99
N VAL A 62 -14.63 -19.69 6.05
CA VAL A 62 -14.48 -19.31 4.64
C VAL A 62 -15.75 -19.69 3.88
N ARG A 63 -16.26 -18.75 3.10
CA ARG A 63 -17.40 -18.96 2.19
C ARG A 63 -16.96 -18.70 0.76
N VAL A 64 -16.69 -19.75 0.02
CA VAL A 64 -16.38 -19.66 -1.41
C VAL A 64 -17.67 -19.68 -2.20
N VAL A 65 -17.84 -18.71 -3.10
CA VAL A 65 -18.93 -18.69 -4.07
C VAL A 65 -18.39 -19.06 -5.46
N PRO A 66 -19.15 -19.81 -6.29
CA PRO A 66 -18.65 -20.32 -7.57
C PRO A 66 -18.45 -19.21 -8.62
N TRP A 67 -18.97 -18.02 -8.36
CA TRP A 67 -18.90 -16.89 -9.29
C TRP A 67 -17.57 -16.16 -9.14
N GLN A 68 -16.87 -15.97 -10.26
CA GLN A 68 -15.62 -15.21 -10.24
C GLN A 68 -15.86 -13.74 -9.91
N ALA A 69 -14.89 -13.10 -9.25
CA ALA A 69 -14.96 -11.70 -8.85
C ALA A 69 -15.31 -10.74 -10.02
N ARG A 70 -14.81 -11.02 -11.25
CA ARG A 70 -15.15 -10.23 -12.44
C ARG A 70 -16.65 -10.26 -12.78
N HIS A 71 -17.33 -11.41 -12.58
CA HIS A 71 -18.76 -11.55 -12.86
C HIS A 71 -19.60 -10.80 -11.82
N LEU A 72 -19.21 -10.92 -10.54
CA LEU A 72 -19.84 -10.16 -9.47
C LEU A 72 -19.60 -8.66 -9.64
N GLY A 73 -18.40 -8.24 -10.02
CA GLY A 73 -18.09 -6.85 -10.33
C GLY A 73 -18.94 -6.28 -11.47
N ILE A 74 -19.15 -7.05 -12.53
CA ILE A 74 -20.06 -6.66 -13.63
C ILE A 74 -21.51 -6.56 -13.11
N ALA A 75 -22.00 -7.58 -12.41
CA ALA A 75 -23.36 -7.60 -11.90
C ALA A 75 -23.65 -6.43 -10.95
N TRP A 76 -22.80 -6.22 -9.95
CA TRP A 76 -23.01 -5.24 -8.88
C TRP A 76 -22.67 -3.79 -9.26
N HIS A 77 -21.58 -3.61 -10.01
CA HIS A 77 -21.03 -2.26 -10.21
C HIS A 77 -21.25 -1.73 -11.63
N ARG A 78 -21.32 -2.60 -12.65
CA ARG A 78 -21.57 -2.17 -14.04
C ARG A 78 -23.05 -2.21 -14.40
N LEU A 79 -23.72 -3.34 -14.14
CA LEU A 79 -25.14 -3.54 -14.42
C LEU A 79 -26.05 -3.08 -13.27
N GLN A 80 -25.47 -2.79 -12.10
CA GLN A 80 -26.18 -2.34 -10.90
C GLN A 80 -27.34 -3.27 -10.49
N LEU A 81 -27.17 -4.59 -10.70
CA LEU A 81 -28.19 -5.56 -10.34
C LEU A 81 -28.40 -5.53 -8.82
N PRO A 82 -29.65 -5.49 -8.34
CA PRO A 82 -29.97 -5.45 -6.92
C PRO A 82 -29.89 -6.85 -6.27
N LEU A 83 -28.73 -7.50 -6.42
CA LEU A 83 -28.43 -8.82 -5.83
C LEU A 83 -27.68 -8.61 -4.53
N PRO A 84 -28.35 -8.71 -3.36
CA PRO A 84 -27.68 -8.51 -2.08
C PRO A 84 -26.56 -9.51 -1.85
N ALA A 85 -25.42 -9.04 -1.37
CA ALA A 85 -24.28 -9.91 -1.09
C ALA A 85 -24.59 -10.95 -0.01
N GLU A 86 -25.50 -10.68 0.90
CA GLU A 86 -25.97 -11.61 1.94
C GLU A 86 -26.62 -12.89 1.35
N TRP A 87 -27.20 -12.83 0.16
CA TRP A 87 -27.76 -14.02 -0.50
C TRP A 87 -26.68 -15.02 -0.89
N LEU A 88 -25.46 -14.53 -1.12
CA LEU A 88 -24.30 -15.37 -1.45
C LEU A 88 -23.48 -15.72 -0.21
N ALA A 89 -23.29 -14.75 0.68
CA ALA A 89 -22.48 -14.88 1.88
C ALA A 89 -23.18 -15.61 3.03
N GLY A 90 -24.52 -15.55 3.07
CA GLY A 90 -25.34 -16.02 4.18
C GLY A 90 -25.67 -14.93 5.21
N PRO A 91 -26.25 -15.29 6.35
CA PRO A 91 -26.72 -14.35 7.37
C PRO A 91 -25.58 -13.42 7.83
N THR A 92 -25.80 -12.11 7.66
CA THR A 92 -24.78 -11.07 7.86
C THR A 92 -25.43 -9.85 8.50
N ASP A 93 -24.85 -9.35 9.60
CA ASP A 93 -25.29 -8.12 10.27
C ASP A 93 -24.46 -6.92 9.78
N LEU A 94 -23.18 -7.14 9.46
CA LEU A 94 -22.25 -6.16 8.90
C LEU A 94 -21.48 -6.78 7.72
N PHE A 95 -21.40 -6.06 6.60
CA PHE A 95 -20.60 -6.45 5.43
C PHE A 95 -19.47 -5.43 5.23
N HIS A 96 -18.22 -5.88 5.29
CA HIS A 96 -17.03 -5.05 5.03
C HIS A 96 -16.43 -5.41 3.67
N SER A 97 -16.31 -4.41 2.81
CA SER A 97 -15.59 -4.47 1.55
C SER A 97 -14.28 -3.67 1.67
N PRO A 98 -13.12 -4.33 1.64
CA PRO A 98 -11.82 -3.67 1.84
C PRO A 98 -11.21 -3.08 0.56
N ASP A 99 -11.96 -2.95 -0.53
CA ASP A 99 -11.44 -2.53 -1.84
C ASP A 99 -12.44 -1.59 -2.57
N PHE A 100 -12.44 -0.31 -2.19
CA PHE A 100 -13.13 0.83 -2.84
C PHE A 100 -14.63 0.70 -3.10
N THR A 101 -15.15 -0.50 -3.31
CA THR A 101 -16.53 -0.72 -3.76
C THR A 101 -17.35 -1.44 -2.69
N LEU A 102 -18.66 -1.21 -2.69
CA LEU A 102 -19.58 -1.91 -1.80
C LEU A 102 -20.69 -2.55 -2.63
N PRO A 103 -20.91 -3.88 -2.53
CA PRO A 103 -22.03 -4.53 -3.22
C PRO A 103 -23.39 -4.04 -2.69
N PRO A 104 -24.49 -4.33 -3.39
CA PRO A 104 -25.83 -4.17 -2.83
C PRO A 104 -25.98 -5.01 -1.56
N LEU A 105 -26.61 -4.44 -0.54
CA LEU A 105 -26.93 -5.08 0.72
C LEU A 105 -28.43 -4.96 0.98
N ALA A 106 -29.05 -6.00 1.53
CA ALA A 106 -30.49 -6.01 1.85
C ALA A 106 -30.73 -5.47 3.26
N ARG A 107 -30.01 -5.97 4.26
CA ARG A 107 -30.18 -5.64 5.67
C ARG A 107 -28.88 -5.35 6.40
N ALA A 108 -27.76 -5.92 5.94
CA ALA A 108 -26.46 -5.73 6.57
C ALA A 108 -26.02 -4.27 6.50
N ARG A 109 -25.37 -3.80 7.57
CA ARG A 109 -24.73 -2.49 7.58
C ARG A 109 -23.43 -2.58 6.78
N GLY A 110 -23.25 -1.69 5.80
CA GLY A 110 -22.06 -1.69 4.93
C GLY A 110 -20.91 -0.91 5.52
N VAL A 111 -19.72 -1.48 5.46
CA VAL A 111 -18.43 -0.81 5.68
C VAL A 111 -17.61 -0.93 4.41
N VAL A 112 -16.98 0.15 3.96
CA VAL A 112 -16.08 0.16 2.81
C VAL A 112 -14.75 0.81 3.17
N THR A 113 -13.64 0.19 2.77
CA THR A 113 -12.33 0.84 2.84
C THR A 113 -12.04 1.56 1.53
N VAL A 114 -11.64 2.83 1.63
CA VAL A 114 -11.13 3.64 0.53
C VAL A 114 -9.68 3.97 0.83
N HIS A 115 -8.77 3.35 0.08
CA HIS A 115 -7.34 3.46 0.33
C HIS A 115 -6.78 4.82 -0.05
N ASP A 116 -7.24 5.38 -1.17
CA ASP A 116 -6.85 6.70 -1.67
C ASP A 116 -7.91 7.28 -2.61
N LEU A 117 -7.71 8.52 -3.03
CA LEU A 117 -8.50 9.17 -4.07
C LEU A 117 -7.59 9.68 -5.21
N SER A 118 -6.50 8.97 -5.50
CA SER A 118 -5.54 9.33 -6.56
C SER A 118 -6.20 9.49 -7.93
N PHE A 119 -7.23 8.70 -8.20
CA PHE A 119 -8.00 8.78 -9.45
C PHE A 119 -8.76 10.12 -9.62
N LEU A 120 -8.94 10.90 -8.54
CA LEU A 120 -9.52 12.25 -8.56
C LEU A 120 -8.45 13.35 -8.41
N THR A 121 -7.40 13.10 -7.62
CA THR A 121 -6.38 14.09 -7.24
C THR A 121 -5.25 14.21 -8.24
N VAL A 122 -4.85 13.10 -8.86
CA VAL A 122 -3.81 13.00 -9.90
C VAL A 122 -4.29 12.12 -11.06
N PRO A 123 -5.43 12.49 -11.69
CA PRO A 123 -6.14 11.64 -12.66
C PRO A 123 -5.32 11.28 -13.90
N GLU A 124 -4.31 12.09 -14.24
CA GLU A 124 -3.37 11.82 -15.34
C GLU A 124 -2.44 10.66 -15.05
N CYS A 125 -2.28 10.28 -13.79
CA CYS A 125 -1.45 9.14 -13.37
C CYS A 125 -2.20 7.80 -13.39
N ALA A 126 -3.52 7.81 -13.55
CA ALA A 126 -4.34 6.61 -13.46
C ALA A 126 -4.55 5.93 -14.84
N ASP A 127 -4.70 4.61 -14.83
CA ASP A 127 -5.23 3.91 -16.01
C ASP A 127 -6.63 4.45 -16.34
N PRO A 128 -6.91 4.87 -17.59
CA PRO A 128 -8.18 5.52 -17.94
C PRO A 128 -9.43 4.65 -17.67
N ARG A 129 -9.32 3.31 -17.80
CA ARG A 129 -10.45 2.39 -17.58
C ARG A 129 -10.71 2.22 -16.09
N LEU A 130 -9.63 2.06 -15.31
CA LEU A 130 -9.71 1.96 -13.85
C LEU A 130 -10.26 3.27 -13.28
N ARG A 131 -9.75 4.42 -13.72
CA ARG A 131 -10.22 5.74 -13.33
C ARG A 131 -11.74 5.89 -13.57
N ALA A 132 -12.20 5.65 -14.80
CA ALA A 132 -13.61 5.76 -15.14
C ALA A 132 -14.51 4.82 -14.32
N PHE A 133 -13.99 3.65 -13.94
CA PHE A 133 -14.67 2.72 -13.05
C PHE A 133 -14.77 3.29 -11.62
N LEU A 134 -13.67 3.75 -11.05
CA LEU A 134 -13.62 4.27 -9.67
C LEU A 134 -14.43 5.56 -9.51
N GLU A 135 -14.36 6.49 -10.48
CA GLU A 135 -15.16 7.72 -10.50
C GLU A 135 -16.67 7.45 -10.43
N ARG A 136 -17.11 6.34 -11.02
CA ARG A 136 -18.52 5.91 -10.98
C ARG A 136 -18.86 5.12 -9.71
N ALA A 137 -18.00 4.20 -9.30
CA ALA A 137 -18.31 3.20 -8.27
C ALA A 137 -18.14 3.75 -6.85
N VAL A 138 -17.05 4.50 -6.59
CA VAL A 138 -16.69 4.94 -5.23
C VAL A 138 -17.72 5.90 -4.63
N PRO A 139 -18.23 6.95 -5.33
CA PRO A 139 -19.25 7.82 -4.76
C PRO A 139 -20.52 7.07 -4.34
N GLY A 140 -20.92 6.06 -5.12
CA GLY A 140 -22.05 5.21 -4.79
C GLY A 140 -21.78 4.31 -3.56
N ALA A 141 -20.58 3.76 -3.46
CA ALA A 141 -20.17 2.91 -2.35
C ALA A 141 -20.14 3.71 -1.04
N VAL A 142 -19.47 4.86 -1.00
CA VAL A 142 -19.37 5.68 0.22
C VAL A 142 -20.72 6.24 0.66
N ARG A 143 -21.65 6.55 -0.26
CA ARG A 143 -23.02 6.94 0.10
C ARG A 143 -23.77 5.82 0.81
N ARG A 144 -23.75 4.59 0.25
CA ARG A 144 -24.49 3.43 0.78
C ARG A 144 -23.85 2.88 2.06
N ALA A 145 -22.55 3.01 2.22
CA ALA A 145 -21.86 2.55 3.42
C ALA A 145 -22.41 3.25 4.67
N ARG A 146 -22.57 2.52 5.76
CA ARG A 146 -22.83 3.10 7.09
C ARG A 146 -21.56 3.75 7.65
N ARG A 147 -20.37 3.19 7.31
CA ARG A 147 -19.06 3.70 7.70
C ARG A 147 -18.06 3.52 6.55
N VAL A 148 -17.15 4.49 6.43
CA VAL A 148 -16.04 4.48 5.48
C VAL A 148 -14.75 4.40 6.27
N LEU A 149 -13.86 3.47 5.90
CA LEU A 149 -12.52 3.39 6.45
C LEU A 149 -11.55 4.09 5.50
N ALA A 150 -10.63 4.84 6.06
CA ALA A 150 -9.54 5.50 5.36
C ALA A 150 -8.21 5.07 5.98
N ASP A 151 -7.15 4.92 5.18
CA ASP A 151 -5.85 4.48 5.68
C ASP A 151 -5.07 5.63 6.37
N SER A 152 -5.50 6.89 6.15
CA SER A 152 -4.86 8.09 6.68
C SER A 152 -5.85 9.23 6.92
N ALA A 153 -5.45 10.20 7.73
CA ALA A 153 -6.18 11.46 7.88
C ALA A 153 -6.22 12.25 6.56
N SER A 154 -5.18 12.16 5.75
CA SER A 154 -5.14 12.74 4.41
C SER A 154 -6.25 12.18 3.52
N THR A 155 -6.39 10.83 3.44
CA THR A 155 -7.49 10.19 2.69
C THR A 155 -8.85 10.53 3.28
N ALA A 156 -8.99 10.61 4.61
CA ALA A 156 -10.23 11.02 5.25
C ALA A 156 -10.64 12.45 4.88
N ASN A 157 -9.68 13.38 4.85
CA ASN A 157 -9.89 14.76 4.41
C ASN A 157 -10.31 14.83 2.93
N ASP A 158 -9.69 14.03 2.07
CA ASP A 158 -10.06 13.97 0.65
C ASP A 158 -11.45 13.36 0.44
N LEU A 159 -11.83 12.33 1.19
CA LEU A 159 -13.20 11.78 1.20
C LEU A 159 -14.24 12.86 1.55
N ASN A 160 -13.95 13.65 2.58
CA ASN A 160 -14.82 14.75 2.96
C ASN A 160 -14.87 15.85 1.89
N ARG A 161 -13.70 16.34 1.46
CA ARG A 161 -13.57 17.46 0.53
C ARG A 161 -14.07 17.14 -0.88
N LEU A 162 -13.74 15.97 -1.43
CA LEU A 162 -14.01 15.62 -2.83
C LEU A 162 -15.33 14.87 -3.01
N LEU A 163 -15.76 14.09 -2.02
CA LEU A 163 -16.96 13.26 -2.12
C LEU A 163 -18.05 13.63 -1.12
N GLY A 164 -17.83 14.67 -0.29
CA GLY A 164 -18.81 15.14 0.71
C GLY A 164 -19.15 14.10 1.78
N VAL A 165 -18.23 13.16 2.07
CA VAL A 165 -18.46 12.16 3.11
C VAL A 165 -18.35 12.84 4.47
N PRO A 166 -19.40 12.80 5.32
CA PRO A 166 -19.34 13.41 6.65
C PRO A 166 -18.24 12.83 7.52
N ALA A 167 -17.53 13.68 8.27
CA ALA A 167 -16.38 13.25 9.08
C ALA A 167 -16.75 12.16 10.10
N GLU A 168 -17.94 12.25 10.70
CA GLU A 168 -18.47 11.26 11.66
C GLU A 168 -18.72 9.87 11.03
N LYS A 169 -18.80 9.81 9.71
CA LYS A 169 -18.93 8.56 8.94
C LYS A 169 -17.59 7.92 8.62
N ILE A 170 -16.47 8.65 8.76
CA ILE A 170 -15.14 8.18 8.43
C ILE A 170 -14.43 7.69 9.69
N SER A 171 -13.73 6.56 9.60
CA SER A 171 -12.77 6.09 10.60
C SER A 171 -11.41 5.91 9.95
N VAL A 172 -10.39 6.50 10.54
CA VAL A 172 -9.01 6.32 10.09
C VAL A 172 -8.44 5.06 10.74
N VAL A 173 -8.01 4.11 9.91
CA VAL A 173 -7.42 2.83 10.34
C VAL A 173 -6.13 2.63 9.54
N PRO A 174 -4.99 3.13 10.02
CA PRO A 174 -3.71 2.99 9.34
C PRO A 174 -3.30 1.53 9.18
N ALA A 175 -2.60 1.23 8.09
CA ALA A 175 -2.03 -0.09 7.87
C ALA A 175 -0.91 -0.39 8.88
N GLY A 176 -0.75 -1.68 9.22
CA GLY A 176 0.38 -2.16 9.99
C GLY A 176 1.58 -2.52 9.12
N ILE A 177 2.75 -2.65 9.73
CA ILE A 177 3.96 -3.20 9.13
C ILE A 177 4.12 -4.64 9.62
N GLU A 178 4.44 -5.53 8.70
CA GLU A 178 4.66 -6.94 9.03
C GLU A 178 5.93 -7.10 9.87
N PRO A 179 5.94 -7.95 10.93
CA PRO A 179 7.11 -8.13 11.81
C PRO A 179 8.40 -8.56 11.10
N ARG A 180 8.28 -9.16 9.91
CA ARG A 180 9.46 -9.57 9.10
C ARG A 180 10.26 -8.39 8.55
N PHE A 181 9.70 -7.18 8.52
CA PHE A 181 10.45 -5.99 8.16
C PHE A 181 11.27 -5.53 9.36
N GLU A 182 12.51 -6.01 9.37
CA GLU A 182 13.56 -5.66 10.34
C GLU A 182 14.92 -5.70 9.62
N PRO A 183 15.98 -5.10 10.20
CA PRO A 183 17.30 -5.13 9.61
C PRO A 183 17.81 -6.56 9.48
N VAL A 184 18.03 -7.03 8.26
CA VAL A 184 18.57 -8.38 7.98
C VAL A 184 20.05 -8.40 8.31
N ARG A 185 20.45 -9.26 9.26
CA ARG A 185 21.83 -9.38 9.74
C ARG A 185 22.57 -10.57 9.17
N ASP A 186 21.87 -11.52 8.54
CA ASP A 186 22.47 -12.70 7.93
C ASP A 186 23.19 -12.35 6.61
N PRO A 187 24.53 -12.42 6.56
CA PRO A 187 25.29 -12.10 5.36
C PRO A 187 24.97 -13.03 4.18
N ALA A 188 24.61 -14.29 4.44
CA ALA A 188 24.27 -15.25 3.39
C ALA A 188 22.93 -14.87 2.73
N CYS A 189 21.93 -14.43 3.51
CA CYS A 189 20.68 -13.92 3.00
C CYS A 189 20.91 -12.67 2.14
N LEU A 190 21.69 -11.70 2.63
CA LEU A 190 22.02 -10.46 1.89
C LEU A 190 22.75 -10.76 0.58
N ALA A 191 23.75 -11.67 0.59
CA ALA A 191 24.49 -12.06 -0.60
C ALA A 191 23.58 -12.77 -1.62
N ARG A 192 22.70 -13.67 -1.15
CA ARG A 192 21.72 -14.36 -2.00
C ARG A 192 20.78 -13.37 -2.71
N VAL A 193 20.21 -12.41 -1.98
CA VAL A 193 19.30 -11.41 -2.55
C VAL A 193 20.04 -10.50 -3.53
N ARG A 194 21.25 -10.05 -3.19
CA ARG A 194 22.11 -9.26 -4.09
C ARG A 194 22.36 -10.00 -5.40
N ALA A 195 22.74 -11.28 -5.34
CA ALA A 195 23.01 -12.12 -6.51
C ALA A 195 21.73 -12.37 -7.33
N ARG A 196 20.61 -12.72 -6.68
CA ARG A 196 19.32 -13.01 -7.33
C ARG A 196 18.84 -11.86 -8.20
N TYR A 197 18.93 -10.64 -7.68
CA TYR A 197 18.45 -9.44 -8.35
C TYR A 197 19.55 -8.62 -9.02
N ARG A 198 20.80 -9.12 -9.05
CA ARG A 198 21.98 -8.46 -9.63
C ARG A 198 22.15 -7.04 -9.12
N LEU A 199 21.97 -6.86 -7.80
CA LEU A 199 22.04 -5.54 -7.17
C LEU A 199 23.49 -5.05 -7.11
N PRO A 200 23.74 -3.75 -7.37
CA PRO A 200 25.05 -3.16 -7.19
C PRO A 200 25.45 -3.14 -5.71
N GLU A 201 26.73 -2.94 -5.44
CA GLU A 201 27.25 -2.89 -4.07
C GLU A 201 26.65 -1.74 -3.26
N ARG A 202 26.56 -0.56 -3.88
CA ARG A 202 26.03 0.67 -3.29
C ARG A 202 24.89 1.20 -4.15
N PHE A 203 23.74 1.50 -3.53
CA PHE A 203 22.60 2.00 -4.30
C PHE A 203 21.58 2.79 -3.48
N ILE A 204 20.90 3.68 -4.19
CA ILE A 204 19.63 4.32 -3.78
C ILE A 204 18.51 3.44 -4.30
N LEU A 205 17.53 3.12 -3.47
CA LEU A 205 16.39 2.27 -3.84
C LEU A 205 15.14 3.12 -4.06
N GLY A 206 14.47 2.95 -5.20
CA GLY A 206 13.06 3.24 -5.42
C GLY A 206 12.28 1.94 -5.52
N LEU A 207 11.11 1.83 -4.89
CA LEU A 207 10.28 0.62 -4.92
C LEU A 207 8.82 0.94 -5.18
N GLY A 208 8.20 0.17 -6.06
CA GLY A 208 6.76 0.23 -6.36
C GLY A 208 6.46 -0.18 -7.78
N THR A 209 5.17 -0.39 -8.07
CA THR A 209 4.72 -0.60 -9.44
C THR A 209 5.22 0.54 -10.33
N LEU A 210 5.76 0.22 -11.51
CA LEU A 210 6.20 1.22 -12.47
C LEU A 210 4.96 1.90 -13.05
N GLU A 211 4.63 3.07 -12.52
CA GLU A 211 3.47 3.88 -12.89
C GLU A 211 3.79 5.38 -12.69
N PRO A 212 3.11 6.31 -13.37
CA PRO A 212 3.40 7.75 -13.28
C PRO A 212 3.30 8.30 -11.86
N ARG A 213 2.37 7.84 -11.05
CA ARG A 213 2.13 8.30 -9.68
C ARG A 213 3.34 8.10 -8.76
N LYS A 214 4.16 7.06 -8.98
CA LYS A 214 5.40 6.80 -8.24
C LYS A 214 6.54 7.75 -8.60
N ASN A 215 6.39 8.52 -9.68
CA ASN A 215 7.27 9.62 -10.04
C ASN A 215 8.73 9.23 -10.30
N PHE A 216 8.95 8.00 -10.78
CA PHE A 216 10.29 7.49 -11.05
C PHE A 216 11.04 8.27 -12.15
N VAL A 217 10.32 8.94 -13.05
CA VAL A 217 10.94 9.84 -14.03
C VAL A 217 11.72 10.95 -13.32
N ARG A 218 11.10 11.64 -12.35
CA ARG A 218 11.81 12.70 -11.59
C ARG A 218 12.88 12.13 -10.67
N LEU A 219 12.71 10.92 -10.14
CA LEU A 219 13.77 10.25 -9.38
C LEU A 219 15.02 10.00 -10.24
N ILE A 220 14.83 9.57 -11.48
CA ILE A 220 15.94 9.37 -12.45
C ILE A 220 16.61 10.70 -12.76
N GLN A 221 15.85 11.76 -13.00
CA GLN A 221 16.37 13.12 -13.23
C GLN A 221 17.16 13.65 -12.03
N ALA A 222 16.62 13.45 -10.83
CA ALA A 222 17.28 13.84 -9.59
C ALA A 222 18.60 13.05 -9.35
N TYR A 223 18.58 11.77 -9.68
CA TYR A 223 19.80 10.95 -9.62
C TYR A 223 20.86 11.44 -10.62
N ALA A 224 20.48 11.78 -11.85
CA ALA A 224 21.40 12.32 -12.84
C ALA A 224 21.96 13.69 -12.39
N GLU A 225 21.12 14.55 -11.80
CA GLU A 225 21.53 15.81 -11.22
C GLU A 225 22.51 15.61 -10.05
N LEU A 226 22.21 14.64 -9.16
CA LEU A 226 23.08 14.25 -8.06
C LEU A 226 24.47 13.84 -8.56
N GLN A 227 24.53 12.99 -9.60
CA GLN A 227 25.81 12.53 -10.18
C GLN A 227 26.61 13.67 -10.82
N ARG A 228 25.94 14.69 -11.37
CA ARG A 228 26.62 15.88 -11.91
C ARG A 228 27.18 16.78 -10.80
N ARG A 229 26.47 16.92 -9.67
CA ARG A 229 26.91 17.73 -8.52
C ARG A 229 28.05 17.07 -7.74
N ALA A 230 27.95 15.75 -7.55
CA ALA A 230 28.96 14.97 -6.86
C ALA A 230 28.91 13.52 -7.39
N PRO A 231 29.97 13.04 -8.07
CA PRO A 231 30.02 11.67 -8.56
C PRO A 231 30.15 10.70 -7.38
N LEU A 232 29.02 10.17 -6.94
CA LEU A 232 28.92 9.22 -5.83
C LEU A 232 28.96 7.76 -6.36
N PRO A 233 29.42 6.80 -5.52
CA PRO A 233 29.50 5.40 -5.94
C PRO A 233 28.13 4.72 -6.07
N GLN A 234 27.07 5.29 -5.48
CA GLN A 234 25.72 4.70 -5.50
C GLN A 234 25.15 4.66 -6.91
N ASN A 235 24.57 3.54 -7.26
CA ASN A 235 23.69 3.36 -8.42
C ASN A 235 22.25 3.69 -8.01
N LEU A 236 21.35 3.85 -8.99
CA LEU A 236 19.92 3.92 -8.76
C LEU A 236 19.30 2.57 -9.07
N VAL A 237 18.60 1.97 -8.12
CA VAL A 237 17.83 0.74 -8.31
C VAL A 237 16.35 1.09 -8.20
N ILE A 238 15.57 0.81 -9.26
CA ILE A 238 14.12 0.97 -9.27
C ILE A 238 13.49 -0.41 -9.38
N ALA A 239 13.02 -0.94 -8.26
CA ALA A 239 12.42 -2.26 -8.14
C ALA A 239 10.89 -2.20 -8.22
N GLY A 240 10.31 -3.15 -8.96
CA GLY A 240 8.86 -3.28 -9.15
C GLY A 240 8.51 -3.80 -10.53
N GLY A 241 7.31 -4.35 -10.64
CA GLY A 241 6.78 -4.81 -11.93
C GLY A 241 6.22 -3.66 -12.76
N PRO A 242 6.08 -3.84 -14.09
CA PRO A 242 5.42 -2.87 -14.95
C PRO A 242 3.93 -2.74 -14.59
N GLY A 243 3.47 -1.51 -14.47
CA GLY A 243 2.07 -1.15 -14.31
C GLY A 243 1.47 -0.61 -15.61
N TRP A 244 1.08 0.65 -15.61
CA TRP A 244 0.55 1.36 -16.78
C TRP A 244 1.33 2.65 -17.03
N LEU A 245 1.42 3.07 -18.29
CA LEU A 245 2.12 4.29 -18.72
C LEU A 245 3.60 4.33 -18.25
N TYR A 246 4.23 3.17 -18.14
CA TYR A 246 5.58 3.02 -17.56
C TYR A 246 6.71 3.25 -18.57
N GLU A 247 6.41 3.30 -19.87
CA GLU A 247 7.40 3.41 -20.95
C GLU A 247 8.27 4.66 -20.82
N GLY A 248 7.68 5.76 -20.30
CA GLY A 248 8.38 7.01 -20.01
C GLY A 248 9.51 6.86 -18.99
N ILE A 249 9.37 5.93 -18.02
CA ILE A 249 10.39 5.66 -17.01
C ILE A 249 11.64 5.08 -17.65
N TYR A 250 11.49 4.05 -18.49
CA TYR A 250 12.61 3.46 -19.22
C TYR A 250 13.20 4.41 -20.26
N ALA A 251 12.36 5.21 -20.93
CA ALA A 251 12.82 6.22 -21.89
C ALA A 251 13.69 7.26 -21.20
N GLU A 252 13.29 7.73 -20.02
CA GLU A 252 14.08 8.68 -19.25
C GLU A 252 15.41 8.10 -18.79
N ALA A 253 15.43 6.86 -18.30
CA ALA A 253 16.67 6.19 -17.91
C ALA A 253 17.68 6.10 -19.07
N ARG A 254 17.21 5.75 -20.28
CA ARG A 254 18.06 5.66 -21.48
C ARG A 254 18.61 7.01 -21.95
N ARG A 255 17.97 8.13 -21.59
CA ARG A 255 18.44 9.49 -21.95
C ARG A 255 19.57 9.99 -21.08
N GLN A 256 19.80 9.37 -19.92
CA GLN A 256 20.84 9.81 -19.01
C GLN A 256 22.24 9.48 -19.53
N ALA A 257 23.25 10.24 -19.05
CA ALA A 257 24.64 10.10 -19.48
C ALA A 257 25.27 8.75 -19.09
N ALA A 258 24.79 8.13 -18.01
CA ALA A 258 25.26 6.84 -17.51
C ALA A 258 24.06 5.90 -17.25
N PRO A 259 23.34 5.44 -18.29
CA PRO A 259 22.13 4.63 -18.13
C PRO A 259 22.40 3.27 -17.49
N GLU A 260 23.62 2.73 -17.59
CA GLU A 260 24.06 1.49 -16.96
C GLU A 260 24.07 1.55 -15.43
N ARG A 261 24.08 2.75 -14.86
CA ARG A 261 23.99 2.98 -13.40
C ARG A 261 22.56 3.01 -12.89
N ILE A 262 21.57 2.87 -13.77
CA ILE A 262 20.13 2.81 -13.42
C ILE A 262 19.64 1.38 -13.65
N CYS A 263 19.42 0.66 -12.57
CA CYS A 263 19.11 -0.77 -12.58
C CYS A 263 17.62 -1.01 -12.35
N PHE A 264 17.04 -1.91 -13.14
CA PHE A 264 15.65 -2.34 -13.03
C PHE A 264 15.60 -3.85 -12.77
N PRO A 265 15.64 -4.32 -11.52
CA PRO A 265 15.59 -5.76 -11.21
C PRO A 265 14.23 -6.41 -11.48
N GLY A 266 13.20 -5.61 -11.80
CA GLY A 266 11.84 -6.09 -11.94
C GLY A 266 11.13 -6.31 -10.60
N PHE A 267 10.15 -7.21 -10.59
CA PHE A 267 9.41 -7.58 -9.39
C PHE A 267 10.33 -8.31 -8.39
N VAL A 268 10.28 -7.88 -7.14
CA VAL A 268 11.01 -8.50 -6.03
C VAL A 268 10.01 -9.26 -5.17
N ALA A 269 10.34 -10.51 -4.87
CA ALA A 269 9.49 -11.37 -4.04
C ALA A 269 9.36 -10.81 -2.63
N ASP A 270 8.18 -10.95 -2.04
CA ASP A 270 7.85 -10.36 -0.74
C ASP A 270 8.82 -10.80 0.38
N GLU A 271 9.30 -12.04 0.32
CA GLU A 271 10.27 -12.59 1.27
C GLU A 271 11.66 -11.95 1.17
N ASP A 272 12.01 -11.38 0.02
CA ASP A 272 13.32 -10.74 -0.22
C ASP A 272 13.30 -9.21 0.04
N LEU A 273 12.13 -8.60 0.22
CA LEU A 273 11.99 -7.16 0.46
C LEU A 273 12.77 -6.67 1.69
N PRO A 274 12.76 -7.35 2.86
CA PRO A 274 13.54 -6.88 4.01
C PRO A 274 15.05 -6.78 3.71
N ALA A 275 15.59 -7.78 3.00
CA ALA A 275 17.00 -7.76 2.60
C ALA A 275 17.29 -6.69 1.54
N LEU A 276 16.37 -6.46 0.59
CA LEU A 276 16.49 -5.40 -0.41
C LEU A 276 16.56 -4.01 0.25
N TYR A 277 15.65 -3.72 1.20
CA TYR A 277 15.69 -2.49 1.97
C TYR A 277 16.99 -2.37 2.76
N THR A 278 17.38 -3.40 3.51
CA THR A 278 18.60 -3.40 4.33
C THR A 278 19.88 -3.14 3.50
N LEU A 279 19.93 -3.62 2.25
CA LEU A 279 21.06 -3.43 1.34
C LEU A 279 21.18 -2.03 0.77
N ALA A 280 20.11 -1.23 0.81
CA ALA A 280 20.07 0.10 0.23
C ALA A 280 20.76 1.16 1.12
N ASP A 281 21.55 2.05 0.53
CA ASP A 281 22.13 3.21 1.25
C ASP A 281 21.08 4.26 1.62
N ALA A 282 20.02 4.38 0.81
CA ALA A 282 18.88 5.25 1.03
C ALA A 282 17.66 4.72 0.27
N PHE A 283 16.48 4.99 0.81
CA PHE A 283 15.21 4.73 0.14
C PHE A 283 14.58 6.05 -0.33
N ALA A 284 14.30 6.17 -1.62
CA ALA A 284 13.70 7.35 -2.24
C ALA A 284 12.26 7.05 -2.71
N PHE A 285 11.30 7.84 -2.21
CA PHE A 285 9.88 7.64 -2.49
C PHE A 285 9.18 8.96 -2.84
N PRO A 286 9.48 9.55 -4.02
CA PRO A 286 8.98 10.86 -4.42
C PRO A 286 7.58 10.81 -5.05
N SER A 287 6.70 9.94 -4.56
CA SER A 287 5.35 9.74 -5.12
C SER A 287 4.56 11.03 -5.17
N LEU A 288 3.80 11.23 -6.26
CA LEU A 288 2.93 12.40 -6.44
C LEU A 288 1.71 12.35 -5.51
N TYR A 289 1.27 11.17 -5.14
CA TYR A 289 0.16 10.95 -4.21
C TYR A 289 0.19 9.53 -3.63
N GLU A 290 -0.12 9.37 -2.34
CA GLU A 290 -0.28 8.08 -1.66
C GLU A 290 -1.44 8.11 -0.68
N GLY A 291 -2.08 6.95 -0.49
CA GLY A 291 -3.13 6.80 0.51
C GLY A 291 -2.61 6.64 1.93
N PHE A 292 -1.41 6.04 2.09
CA PHE A 292 -0.76 5.93 3.40
C PHE A 292 0.78 6.06 3.29
N GLY A 293 1.46 5.11 2.64
CA GLY A 293 2.92 5.13 2.55
C GLY A 293 3.58 3.95 3.27
N ILE A 294 3.09 2.73 3.01
CA ILE A 294 3.66 1.49 3.57
C ILE A 294 5.15 1.34 3.21
N PRO A 295 5.61 1.52 1.94
CA PRO A 295 7.01 1.29 1.58
C PRO A 295 8.03 2.16 2.34
N PRO A 296 7.82 3.47 2.58
CA PRO A 296 8.68 4.25 3.46
C PRO A 296 8.79 3.68 4.87
N LEU A 297 7.70 3.22 5.46
CA LEU A 297 7.69 2.62 6.79
C LEU A 297 8.38 1.25 6.83
N GLU A 298 8.25 0.44 5.77
CA GLU A 298 9.00 -0.82 5.61
C GLU A 298 10.51 -0.58 5.52
N ALA A 299 10.93 0.43 4.73
CA ALA A 299 12.32 0.84 4.65
C ALA A 299 12.87 1.30 6.02
N MET A 300 12.10 2.10 6.75
CA MET A 300 12.43 2.52 8.12
C MET A 300 12.55 1.33 9.07
N ALA A 301 11.62 0.38 9.01
CA ALA A 301 11.65 -0.83 9.82
C ALA A 301 12.90 -1.68 9.55
N CYS A 302 13.41 -1.67 8.31
CA CYS A 302 14.66 -2.33 7.91
C CYS A 302 15.93 -1.52 8.18
N GLY A 303 15.83 -0.35 8.84
CA GLY A 303 16.96 0.51 9.18
C GLY A 303 17.51 1.32 8.01
N THR A 304 16.75 1.50 6.95
CA THR A 304 17.14 2.26 5.76
C THR A 304 16.68 3.72 5.91
N PRO A 305 17.55 4.72 5.76
CA PRO A 305 17.15 6.11 5.83
C PRO A 305 16.30 6.49 4.61
N VAL A 306 15.27 7.30 4.85
CA VAL A 306 14.21 7.60 3.88
C VAL A 306 14.22 9.07 3.46
N ILE A 307 14.06 9.30 2.16
CA ILE A 307 13.64 10.58 1.57
C ILE A 307 12.35 10.36 0.80
N CYS A 308 11.32 11.15 1.06
CA CYS A 308 10.03 11.00 0.39
C CYS A 308 9.37 12.36 0.12
N ALA A 309 8.30 12.32 -0.67
CA ALA A 309 7.55 13.52 -1.02
C ALA A 309 6.83 14.11 0.20
N ASN A 310 6.75 15.46 0.24
CA ASN A 310 6.01 16.22 1.25
C ASN A 310 4.58 16.49 0.79
N ASN A 311 3.82 15.43 0.52
CA ASN A 311 2.44 15.54 0.05
C ASN A 311 1.58 14.37 0.54
N SER A 312 0.26 14.50 0.34
CA SER A 312 -0.74 13.48 0.67
C SER A 312 -0.55 12.91 2.10
N SER A 313 -0.55 11.60 2.25
CA SER A 313 -0.37 10.92 3.54
C SER A 313 1.08 10.74 3.98
N LEU A 314 2.06 11.02 3.13
CA LEU A 314 3.47 10.72 3.42
C LEU A 314 3.99 11.45 4.66
N PRO A 315 3.76 12.78 4.85
CA PRO A 315 4.17 13.46 6.08
C PRO A 315 3.53 12.85 7.34
N GLU A 316 2.25 12.44 7.25
CA GLU A 316 1.55 11.75 8.34
C GLU A 316 2.19 10.39 8.65
N ALA A 317 2.57 9.62 7.63
CA ALA A 317 3.18 8.31 7.81
C ALA A 317 4.59 8.40 8.42
N VAL A 318 5.45 9.24 7.85
CA VAL A 318 6.89 9.25 8.22
C VAL A 318 7.24 10.19 9.38
N GLY A 319 6.45 11.24 9.61
CA GLY A 319 6.74 12.27 10.62
C GLY A 319 8.10 12.95 10.38
N ASP A 320 8.90 13.09 11.41
CA ASP A 320 10.25 13.64 11.42
C ASP A 320 11.36 12.60 11.15
N ALA A 321 10.97 11.37 10.84
CA ALA A 321 11.88 10.25 10.63
C ALA A 321 12.37 10.10 9.16
N ALA A 322 12.00 11.02 8.27
CA ALA A 322 12.45 11.08 6.88
C ALA A 322 12.83 12.50 6.48
N LEU A 323 13.56 12.62 5.38
CA LEU A 323 13.66 13.89 4.67
C LEU A 323 12.43 14.07 3.79
N LEU A 324 11.71 15.17 3.96
CA LEU A 324 10.57 15.55 3.15
C LEU A 324 10.97 16.55 2.08
N VAL A 325 10.61 16.29 0.82
CA VAL A 325 10.93 17.13 -0.34
C VAL A 325 9.69 17.36 -1.21
N ASP A 326 9.67 18.44 -1.96
CA ASP A 326 8.65 18.62 -3.00
C ASP A 326 8.83 17.55 -4.08
N ALA A 327 7.76 16.79 -4.36
CA ALA A 327 7.75 15.72 -5.36
C ALA A 327 8.07 16.22 -6.79
N THR A 328 7.89 17.51 -7.05
CA THR A 328 8.11 18.14 -8.36
C THR A 328 9.46 18.83 -8.48
N ASP A 329 10.17 19.04 -7.37
CA ASP A 329 11.49 19.67 -7.32
C ASP A 329 12.62 18.65 -7.48
N VAL A 330 13.10 18.46 -8.71
CA VAL A 330 14.22 17.60 -9.05
C VAL A 330 15.50 18.02 -8.33
N GLY A 331 15.74 19.33 -8.24
CA GLY A 331 16.93 19.89 -7.60
C GLY A 331 16.94 19.68 -6.08
N GLY A 332 15.78 19.85 -5.44
CA GLY A 332 15.57 19.59 -4.02
C GLY A 332 15.72 18.10 -3.68
N LEU A 333 15.17 17.21 -4.51
CA LEU A 333 15.34 15.76 -4.35
C LEU A 333 16.81 15.35 -4.50
N ALA A 334 17.52 15.88 -5.48
CA ALA A 334 18.97 15.65 -5.66
C ALA A 334 19.80 16.17 -4.47
N GLY A 335 19.49 17.37 -4.00
CA GLY A 335 20.14 17.97 -2.82
C GLY A 335 19.87 17.20 -1.54
N GLY A 336 18.63 16.75 -1.33
CA GLY A 336 18.25 15.90 -0.20
C GLY A 336 18.97 14.55 -0.21
N LEU A 337 19.07 13.90 -1.37
CA LEU A 337 19.85 12.67 -1.54
C LEU A 337 21.34 12.90 -1.26
N LEU A 338 21.91 13.99 -1.75
CA LEU A 338 23.32 14.34 -1.49
C LEU A 338 23.59 14.51 0.00
N GLY A 339 22.73 15.25 0.70
CA GLY A 339 22.81 15.44 2.15
C GLY A 339 22.68 14.11 2.89
N LEU A 340 21.68 13.29 2.54
CA LEU A 340 21.45 12.00 3.18
C LEU A 340 22.61 11.01 3.02
N LEU A 341 23.26 11.00 1.86
CA LEU A 341 24.39 10.12 1.57
C LEU A 341 25.73 10.64 2.11
N GLY A 342 25.89 11.97 2.18
CA GLY A 342 27.13 12.63 2.62
C GLY A 342 27.23 12.86 4.13
N ASP A 343 26.10 13.02 4.83
CA ASP A 343 26.06 13.31 6.27
C ASP A 343 25.75 12.04 7.10
N GLY A 344 26.80 11.46 7.69
CA GLY A 344 26.68 10.27 8.54
C GLY A 344 25.85 10.51 9.81
N ALA A 345 25.89 11.71 10.40
CA ALA A 345 25.13 12.04 11.61
C ALA A 345 23.64 12.17 11.30
N LEU A 346 23.30 12.86 10.20
CA LEU A 346 21.92 12.94 9.72
C LEU A 346 21.36 11.55 9.44
N ARG A 347 22.11 10.70 8.72
CA ARG A 347 21.72 9.34 8.41
C ARG A 347 21.46 8.50 9.67
N ALA A 348 22.39 8.52 10.65
CA ALA A 348 22.23 7.79 11.90
C ALA A 348 21.00 8.27 12.68
N ARG A 349 20.74 9.57 12.74
CA ARG A 349 19.54 10.15 13.36
C ARG A 349 18.26 9.65 12.69
N LEU A 350 18.19 9.68 11.34
CA LEU A 350 17.01 9.26 10.60
C LEU A 350 16.77 7.75 10.71
N VAL A 351 17.82 6.93 10.74
CA VAL A 351 17.70 5.47 10.97
C VAL A 351 17.09 5.21 12.36
N THR A 352 17.61 5.85 13.41
CA THR A 352 17.08 5.68 14.78
C THR A 352 15.63 6.14 14.88
N ALA A 353 15.30 7.31 14.33
CA ALA A 353 13.94 7.83 14.31
C ALA A 353 13.01 6.94 13.47
N GLY A 354 13.50 6.42 12.34
CA GLY A 354 12.75 5.54 11.43
C GLY A 354 12.34 4.22 12.08
N LEU A 355 13.27 3.56 12.76
CA LEU A 355 12.97 2.33 13.51
C LEU A 355 11.89 2.58 14.58
N ALA A 356 12.01 3.67 15.34
CA ALA A 356 11.02 4.04 16.35
C ALA A 356 9.66 4.41 15.71
N ARG A 357 9.67 5.07 14.55
CA ARG A 357 8.45 5.45 13.82
C ARG A 357 7.70 4.25 13.28
N ALA A 358 8.39 3.36 12.58
CA ALA A 358 7.82 2.13 12.00
C ALA A 358 7.19 1.24 13.07
N GLY A 359 7.80 1.14 14.26
CA GLY A 359 7.30 0.36 15.38
C GLY A 359 5.94 0.82 15.94
N ARG A 360 5.46 2.01 15.55
CA ARG A 360 4.12 2.52 15.93
C ARG A 360 2.99 2.00 15.04
N PHE A 361 3.31 1.36 13.94
CA PHE A 361 2.32 0.88 12.96
C PHE A 361 2.26 -0.63 12.98
N THR A 362 1.40 -1.19 13.85
CA THR A 362 1.23 -2.64 13.98
C THR A 362 -0.10 -3.09 13.40
N TRP A 363 -0.15 -4.30 12.86
CA TRP A 363 -1.42 -4.89 12.44
C TRP A 363 -2.37 -5.12 13.62
N SER A 364 -1.86 -5.28 14.84
CA SER A 364 -2.67 -5.39 16.05
C SER A 364 -3.45 -4.09 16.32
N ASP A 365 -2.79 -2.94 16.21
CA ASP A 365 -3.44 -1.63 16.38
C ASP A 365 -4.43 -1.35 15.26
N ALA A 366 -4.08 -1.72 14.01
CA ALA A 366 -5.00 -1.64 12.87
C ALA A 366 -6.27 -2.49 13.10
N ALA A 367 -6.12 -3.72 13.59
CA ALA A 367 -7.25 -4.60 13.92
C ALA A 367 -8.09 -4.06 15.07
N ALA A 368 -7.48 -3.47 16.10
CA ALA A 368 -8.20 -2.82 17.19
C ALA A 368 -9.02 -1.61 16.69
N GLY A 369 -8.42 -0.79 15.81
CA GLY A 369 -9.12 0.31 15.13
C GLY A 369 -10.29 -0.16 14.28
N LEU A 370 -10.10 -1.26 13.50
CA LEU A 370 -11.17 -1.88 12.73
C LEU A 370 -12.32 -2.37 13.60
N LEU A 371 -12.03 -3.03 14.73
CA LEU A 371 -13.05 -3.48 15.69
C LEU A 371 -13.82 -2.30 16.28
N ALA A 372 -13.14 -1.21 16.60
CA ALA A 372 -13.80 0.01 17.08
C ALA A 372 -14.74 0.58 16.01
N ALA A 373 -14.31 0.61 14.75
CA ALA A 373 -15.15 1.04 13.62
C ALA A 373 -16.36 0.13 13.41
N TYR A 374 -16.21 -1.19 13.56
CA TYR A 374 -17.34 -2.13 13.48
C TYR A 374 -18.36 -1.89 14.62
N ARG A 375 -17.89 -1.70 15.87
CA ARG A 375 -18.77 -1.38 17.01
C ARG A 375 -19.56 -0.10 16.74
N GLN A 376 -18.89 0.96 16.30
CA GLN A 376 -19.54 2.23 15.94
C GLN A 376 -20.55 2.08 14.80
N THR A 377 -20.29 1.17 13.86
CA THR A 377 -21.21 0.86 12.75
C THR A 377 -22.47 0.18 13.25
N MET A 378 -22.41 -0.58 14.34
CA MET A 378 -23.53 -1.34 14.91
C MET A 378 -24.41 -0.51 15.87
N LEU A 379 -23.94 0.65 16.29
CA LEU A 379 -24.75 1.64 17.02
C LEU A 379 -25.66 2.40 16.04
#